data_f749e1f815d0c7f04a73a37d53ffe221
#
_entry.id   f749e1f815d0c7f04a73a37d53ffe221
#
_cell.length_a   1.000
_cell.length_b   1.000
_cell.length_c   1.000
_cell.angle_alpha   90.00
_cell.angle_beta   90.00
_cell.angle_gamma   90.00
#
_symmetry.space_group_name_H-M   'P 1'
#
loop_
_entity.id
_entity.type
_entity.pdbx_description
1 polymer ?
#
loop_
_entity_poly.entity_id
_entity_poly.type
_entity_poly.pdbx_seq_one_letter_code
_entity_poly.pdbx_strand_id
1 'polypeptide(L)'
;RAGEALDLKHYLATETDCSDDAHVRRVVYAMLRRLDRERRVVTGPARNPPDRQRHQILRSPKLQGVIAHMAGEKVEDRQALMRRALKMLREMQATPDSATIKALEVLLNRVFHRIYAGIDVDEAGIQRLRDLSRDASLVLLPSHKSHVDYLVLSFLFNERNLQMPIIAAGDNLSFFPLGPILRRAGGFFIRRSFRGDKLYSATVEAYVRRLMRGGYTLELFLEGGRSRTGKLLTPKFGLLGMLVDAALGVTGREVYFVPISIGYERIVETGAYGKEMSGAEKEKEDAAGLFKSTAVLRHRYGRINV
;
A
#
# COMPACT_ATOMS: atom_id res chain seq x y z
N ARG A 1 -16.82 2.87 17.14
CA ARG A 1 -16.98 4.18 16.46
C ARG A 1 -18.41 4.37 16.02
N ALA A 2 -18.97 5.56 16.19
CA ALA A 2 -20.22 5.95 15.59
C ALA A 2 -19.97 6.29 14.11
N GLY A 3 -20.76 5.71 13.21
CA GLY A 3 -20.81 6.12 11.81
C GLY A 3 -21.57 7.44 11.66
N GLU A 4 -21.60 7.95 10.43
CA GLU A 4 -22.40 9.13 10.08
C GLU A 4 -23.87 8.88 10.39
N ALA A 5 -24.52 9.80 11.14
CA ALA A 5 -25.91 9.67 11.52
C ALA A 5 -26.84 9.65 10.30
N LEU A 6 -27.85 8.79 10.32
CA LEU A 6 -28.92 8.79 9.33
C LEU A 6 -30.12 9.60 9.87
N ASP A 7 -30.41 10.74 9.26
CA ASP A 7 -31.66 11.44 9.50
C ASP A 7 -32.79 10.68 8.84
N LEU A 8 -33.50 9.86 9.63
CA LEU A 8 -34.59 9.01 9.15
C LEU A 8 -35.74 9.83 8.54
N LYS A 9 -36.06 10.99 9.14
CA LYS A 9 -37.16 11.83 8.67
C LYS A 9 -36.86 12.40 7.27
N HIS A 10 -35.64 12.90 7.09
CA HIS A 10 -35.20 13.40 5.78
C HIS A 10 -35.06 12.27 4.75
N TYR A 11 -34.52 11.11 5.15
CA TYR A 11 -34.31 9.96 4.26
C TYR A 11 -35.63 9.35 3.77
N LEU A 12 -36.67 9.31 4.62
CA LEU A 12 -37.99 8.78 4.26
C LEU A 12 -38.85 9.80 3.52
N ALA A 13 -38.65 11.11 3.73
CA ALA A 13 -39.40 12.19 3.07
C ALA A 13 -39.13 12.28 1.56
N THR A 14 -38.04 11.71 1.07
CA THR A 14 -37.67 11.74 -0.36
C THR A 14 -38.49 10.80 -1.23
N GLU A 15 -39.30 9.90 -0.66
CA GLU A 15 -40.13 8.94 -1.42
C GLU A 15 -41.46 8.62 -0.69
N THR A 16 -42.54 9.09 -1.23
CA THR A 16 -43.89 9.03 -0.64
C THR A 16 -44.73 7.81 -1.02
N ASP A 17 -44.27 6.92 -1.91
CA ASP A 17 -45.10 5.90 -2.53
C ASP A 17 -44.57 4.45 -2.35
N CYS A 18 -44.13 4.10 -1.13
CA CYS A 18 -43.66 2.76 -0.82
C CYS A 18 -44.36 2.14 0.38
N SER A 19 -44.51 0.80 0.39
CA SER A 19 -44.98 0.07 1.56
C SER A 19 -44.05 0.18 2.74
N ASP A 20 -44.54 0.04 3.98
CA ASP A 20 -43.72 0.10 5.20
C ASP A 20 -42.56 -0.90 5.18
N ASP A 21 -42.81 -2.11 4.65
CA ASP A 21 -41.74 -3.11 4.46
C ASP A 21 -40.63 -2.66 3.50
N ALA A 22 -40.96 -1.89 2.49
CA ALA A 22 -39.98 -1.36 1.56
C ALA A 22 -39.13 -0.24 2.23
N HIS A 23 -39.79 0.62 3.02
CA HIS A 23 -39.12 1.64 3.82
C HIS A 23 -38.12 1.02 4.83
N VAL A 24 -38.57 0.00 5.58
CA VAL A 24 -37.68 -0.70 6.53
C VAL A 24 -36.46 -1.30 5.83
N ARG A 25 -36.66 -2.02 4.71
CA ARG A 25 -35.53 -2.61 3.94
C ARG A 25 -34.56 -1.56 3.45
N ARG A 26 -35.02 -0.39 2.99
CA ARG A 26 -34.17 0.72 2.54
C ARG A 26 -33.36 1.33 3.67
N VAL A 27 -33.98 1.57 4.81
CA VAL A 27 -33.31 2.10 6.01
C VAL A 27 -32.21 1.11 6.45
N VAL A 28 -32.52 -0.16 6.56
CA VAL A 28 -31.54 -1.22 6.92
C VAL A 28 -30.40 -1.24 5.90
N TYR A 29 -30.69 -1.18 4.61
CA TYR A 29 -29.66 -1.14 3.57
C TYR A 29 -28.78 0.10 3.67
N ALA A 30 -29.35 1.28 3.90
CA ALA A 30 -28.59 2.52 4.09
C ALA A 30 -27.68 2.46 5.32
N MET A 31 -28.20 1.93 6.44
CA MET A 31 -27.42 1.73 7.65
C MET A 31 -26.25 0.74 7.43
N LEU A 32 -26.53 -0.40 6.80
CA LEU A 32 -25.51 -1.40 6.49
C LEU A 32 -24.41 -0.83 5.56
N ARG A 33 -24.79 -0.02 4.56
CA ARG A 33 -23.82 0.67 3.71
C ARG A 33 -22.94 1.65 4.49
N ARG A 34 -23.52 2.43 5.39
CA ARG A 34 -22.76 3.34 6.26
C ARG A 34 -21.79 2.60 7.18
N LEU A 35 -22.26 1.52 7.81
CA LEU A 35 -21.41 0.67 8.63
C LEU A 35 -20.27 0.03 7.81
N ASP A 36 -20.54 -0.44 6.59
CA ASP A 36 -19.51 -0.98 5.71
C ASP A 36 -18.47 0.08 5.31
N ARG A 37 -18.89 1.32 5.06
CA ARG A 37 -17.96 2.45 4.80
C ARG A 37 -17.02 2.67 5.98
N GLU A 38 -17.55 2.79 7.21
CA GLU A 38 -16.72 2.96 8.41
C GLU A 38 -15.82 1.73 8.67
N ARG A 39 -16.33 0.53 8.45
CA ARG A 39 -15.53 -0.69 8.53
C ARG A 39 -14.35 -0.65 7.57
N ARG A 40 -14.56 -0.19 6.33
CA ARG A 40 -13.50 -0.11 5.30
C ARG A 40 -12.38 0.85 5.68
N VAL A 41 -12.67 1.94 6.37
CA VAL A 41 -11.65 2.87 6.87
C VAL A 41 -10.65 2.17 7.77
N VAL A 42 -11.11 1.20 8.58
CA VAL A 42 -10.29 0.49 9.57
C VAL A 42 -9.69 -0.79 9.01
N THR A 43 -10.53 -1.65 8.42
CA THR A 43 -10.12 -3.01 8.01
C THR A 43 -9.77 -3.10 6.53
N GLY A 44 -10.05 -2.05 5.77
CA GLY A 44 -9.96 -2.07 4.32
C GLY A 44 -11.10 -2.84 3.65
N PRO A 45 -11.00 -3.01 2.32
CA PRO A 45 -11.99 -3.75 1.55
C PRO A 45 -11.99 -5.23 1.91
N ALA A 46 -13.11 -5.91 1.65
CA ALA A 46 -13.20 -7.35 1.78
C ALA A 46 -12.12 -8.04 0.94
N ARG A 47 -11.35 -8.93 1.56
CA ARG A 47 -10.25 -9.62 0.89
C ARG A 47 -10.77 -10.72 -0.01
N ASN A 48 -10.42 -10.67 -1.27
CA ASN A 48 -10.63 -11.79 -2.18
C ASN A 48 -9.53 -12.83 -2.01
N PRO A 49 -9.82 -14.14 -2.17
CA PRO A 49 -8.78 -15.16 -2.24
C PRO A 49 -7.72 -14.78 -3.29
N PRO A 50 -6.43 -14.99 -2.99
CA PRO A 50 -5.34 -14.59 -3.89
C PRO A 50 -5.47 -15.14 -5.31
N ASP A 51 -5.91 -16.39 -5.47
CA ASP A 51 -6.12 -16.99 -6.78
C ASP A 51 -7.22 -16.30 -7.56
N ARG A 52 -8.36 -16.01 -6.94
CA ARG A 52 -9.47 -15.29 -7.58
C ARG A 52 -9.02 -13.89 -8.03
N GLN A 53 -8.24 -13.21 -7.21
CA GLN A 53 -7.70 -11.90 -7.56
C GLN A 53 -6.76 -11.99 -8.77
N ARG A 54 -5.85 -12.99 -8.82
CA ARG A 54 -4.96 -13.22 -9.98
C ARG A 54 -5.73 -13.48 -11.26
N HIS A 55 -6.77 -14.31 -11.21
CA HIS A 55 -7.63 -14.56 -12.37
C HIS A 55 -8.35 -13.30 -12.86
N GLN A 56 -8.82 -12.45 -11.94
CA GLN A 56 -9.43 -11.17 -12.31
C GLN A 56 -8.44 -10.22 -12.99
N ILE A 57 -7.20 -10.16 -12.48
CA ILE A 57 -6.13 -9.33 -13.05
C ILE A 57 -5.76 -9.82 -14.45
N LEU A 58 -5.58 -11.13 -14.64
CA LEU A 58 -5.27 -11.71 -15.95
C LEU A 58 -6.35 -11.41 -17.00
N ARG A 59 -7.61 -11.30 -16.59
CA ARG A 59 -8.73 -10.96 -17.47
C ARG A 59 -8.89 -9.46 -17.74
N SER A 60 -8.01 -8.60 -17.19
CA SER A 60 -8.11 -7.16 -17.42
C SER A 60 -7.90 -6.83 -18.90
N PRO A 61 -8.75 -5.96 -19.51
CA PRO A 61 -8.70 -5.68 -20.95
C PRO A 61 -7.33 -5.20 -21.43
N LYS A 62 -6.70 -4.29 -20.67
CA LYS A 62 -5.37 -3.74 -21.04
C LYS A 62 -4.29 -4.82 -21.05
N LEU A 63 -4.23 -5.70 -20.04
CA LEU A 63 -3.26 -6.80 -20.02
C LEU A 63 -3.52 -7.80 -21.14
N GLN A 64 -4.79 -8.12 -21.41
CA GLN A 64 -5.17 -8.99 -22.53
C GLN A 64 -4.79 -8.38 -23.88
N GLY A 65 -4.95 -7.07 -24.05
CA GLY A 65 -4.52 -6.36 -25.25
C GLY A 65 -3.00 -6.46 -25.46
N VAL A 66 -2.20 -6.25 -24.40
CA VAL A 66 -0.74 -6.40 -24.47
C VAL A 66 -0.34 -7.83 -24.82
N ILE A 67 -0.97 -8.83 -24.17
CA ILE A 67 -0.71 -10.26 -24.46
C ILE A 67 -1.06 -10.59 -25.92
N ALA A 68 -2.21 -10.13 -26.41
CA ALA A 68 -2.64 -10.37 -27.77
C ALA A 68 -1.67 -9.75 -28.80
N HIS A 69 -1.26 -8.50 -28.54
CA HIS A 69 -0.30 -7.80 -29.41
C HIS A 69 1.07 -8.50 -29.44
N MET A 70 1.54 -9.03 -28.29
CA MET A 70 2.82 -9.73 -28.20
C MET A 70 2.78 -11.14 -28.82
N ALA A 71 1.64 -11.81 -28.71
CA ALA A 71 1.45 -13.17 -29.26
C ALA A 71 1.24 -13.19 -30.76
N GLY A 72 0.75 -12.08 -31.35
CA GLY A 72 0.26 -12.09 -32.73
C GLY A 72 -0.89 -13.10 -32.90
N GLU A 73 -0.88 -13.85 -33.98
CA GLU A 73 -1.94 -14.83 -34.30
C GLU A 73 -1.74 -16.20 -33.62
N LYS A 74 -0.61 -16.45 -32.95
CA LYS A 74 -0.27 -17.75 -32.38
C LYS A 74 -0.92 -17.97 -31.01
N VAL A 75 -1.83 -18.92 -30.93
CA VAL A 75 -2.55 -19.30 -29.70
C VAL A 75 -1.59 -19.82 -28.62
N GLU A 76 -0.58 -20.60 -29.02
CA GLU A 76 0.43 -21.18 -28.11
C GLU A 76 1.26 -20.10 -27.41
N ASP A 77 1.67 -19.07 -28.14
CA ASP A 77 2.40 -17.92 -27.60
C ASP A 77 1.54 -17.14 -26.61
N ARG A 78 0.25 -16.97 -26.90
CA ARG A 78 -0.71 -16.36 -25.99
C ARG A 78 -0.83 -17.10 -24.67
N GLN A 79 -0.93 -18.44 -24.73
CA GLN A 79 -0.99 -19.26 -23.53
C GLN A 79 0.32 -19.20 -22.72
N ALA A 80 1.47 -19.20 -23.40
CA ALA A 80 2.78 -19.05 -22.77
C ALA A 80 2.90 -17.69 -22.04
N LEU A 81 2.49 -16.60 -22.69
CA LEU A 81 2.48 -15.26 -22.08
C LEU A 81 1.53 -15.16 -20.89
N MET A 82 0.34 -15.78 -20.97
CA MET A 82 -0.60 -15.87 -19.86
C MET A 82 0.00 -16.60 -18.65
N ARG A 83 0.66 -17.75 -18.89
CA ARG A 83 1.36 -18.50 -17.82
C ARG A 83 2.49 -17.66 -17.20
N ARG A 84 3.26 -16.93 -18.04
CA ARG A 84 4.32 -16.04 -17.58
C ARG A 84 3.75 -14.87 -16.74
N ALA A 85 2.66 -14.24 -17.15
CA ALA A 85 1.99 -13.21 -16.38
C ALA A 85 1.45 -13.74 -15.04
N LEU A 86 0.88 -14.95 -15.03
CA LEU A 86 0.43 -15.60 -13.80
C LEU A 86 1.59 -15.87 -12.82
N LYS A 87 2.75 -16.30 -13.32
CA LYS A 87 3.96 -16.50 -12.53
C LYS A 87 4.41 -15.15 -11.91
N MET A 88 4.47 -14.08 -12.72
CA MET A 88 4.81 -12.75 -12.25
C MET A 88 3.86 -12.27 -11.13
N LEU A 89 2.55 -12.50 -11.28
CA LEU A 89 1.57 -12.16 -10.23
C LEU A 89 1.78 -12.96 -8.95
N ARG A 90 2.12 -14.23 -9.02
CA ARG A 90 2.45 -15.05 -7.84
C ARG A 90 3.70 -14.56 -7.11
N GLU A 91 4.70 -14.12 -7.86
CA GLU A 91 5.94 -13.56 -7.32
C GLU A 91 5.74 -12.18 -6.70
N MET A 92 4.82 -11.38 -7.25
CA MET A 92 4.58 -10.00 -6.88
C MET A 92 3.57 -9.84 -5.73
N GLN A 93 2.46 -10.57 -5.77
CA GLN A 93 1.24 -10.29 -5.01
C GLN A 93 1.44 -10.30 -3.49
N ALA A 94 0.91 -9.29 -2.80
CA ALA A 94 0.70 -9.31 -1.37
C ALA A 94 -0.40 -10.31 -0.98
N THR A 95 -0.21 -10.98 0.14
CA THR A 95 -1.17 -11.92 0.73
C THR A 95 -1.39 -11.60 2.20
N PRO A 96 -1.97 -10.40 2.52
CA PRO A 96 -2.05 -9.95 3.90
C PRO A 96 -2.83 -10.94 4.78
N ASP A 97 -2.25 -11.24 5.94
CA ASP A 97 -2.78 -12.15 6.93
C ASP A 97 -2.98 -11.44 8.28
N SER A 98 -4.15 -11.58 8.87
CA SER A 98 -4.50 -10.84 10.09
C SER A 98 -3.67 -11.25 11.31
N ALA A 99 -3.25 -12.50 11.41
CA ALA A 99 -2.41 -12.96 12.51
C ALA A 99 -1.00 -12.39 12.42
N THR A 100 -0.42 -12.41 11.21
CA THR A 100 0.90 -11.81 10.93
C THR A 100 0.89 -10.31 11.18
N ILE A 101 -0.15 -9.60 10.72
CA ILE A 101 -0.28 -8.15 10.95
C ILE A 101 -0.36 -7.85 12.44
N LYS A 102 -1.18 -8.58 13.22
CA LYS A 102 -1.27 -8.43 14.68
C LYS A 102 0.05 -8.69 15.40
N ALA A 103 0.76 -9.74 15.00
CA ALA A 103 2.06 -10.06 15.60
C ALA A 103 3.09 -8.94 15.35
N LEU A 104 3.13 -8.41 14.12
CA LEU A 104 3.99 -7.28 13.76
C LEU A 104 3.57 -5.99 14.48
N GLU A 105 2.28 -5.73 14.64
CA GLU A 105 1.75 -4.61 15.41
C GLU A 105 2.30 -4.60 16.85
N VAL A 106 2.18 -5.72 17.56
CA VAL A 106 2.72 -5.85 18.92
C VAL A 106 4.23 -5.65 18.97
N LEU A 107 4.95 -6.21 17.99
CA LEU A 107 6.39 -6.05 17.88
C LEU A 107 6.78 -4.60 17.62
N LEU A 108 6.17 -3.97 16.61
CA LEU A 108 6.44 -2.58 16.24
C LEU A 108 6.12 -1.62 17.38
N ASN A 109 4.99 -1.81 18.06
CA ASN A 109 4.63 -1.00 19.22
C ASN A 109 5.72 -1.03 20.28
N ARG A 110 6.23 -2.22 20.64
CA ARG A 110 7.35 -2.36 21.59
C ARG A 110 8.63 -1.69 21.09
N VAL A 111 8.99 -1.91 19.84
CA VAL A 111 10.21 -1.35 19.25
C VAL A 111 10.12 0.18 19.19
N PHE A 112 9.04 0.74 18.65
CA PHE A 112 8.90 2.19 18.50
C PHE A 112 8.92 2.92 19.83
N HIS A 113 8.20 2.45 20.85
CA HIS A 113 8.23 3.04 22.18
C HIS A 113 9.61 2.88 22.88
N ARG A 114 10.42 1.90 22.47
CA ARG A 114 11.76 1.72 23.01
C ARG A 114 12.78 2.69 22.40
N ILE A 115 12.70 2.90 21.06
CA ILE A 115 13.76 3.62 20.33
C ILE A 115 13.40 5.08 20.00
N TYR A 116 12.12 5.42 19.96
CA TYR A 116 11.65 6.80 19.71
C TYR A 116 10.97 7.40 20.95
N ALA A 117 11.13 8.72 21.12
CA ALA A 117 10.47 9.47 22.18
C ALA A 117 8.99 9.75 21.87
N GLY A 118 8.60 9.68 20.60
CA GLY A 118 7.24 9.86 20.12
C GLY A 118 7.18 10.12 18.62
N ILE A 119 5.95 10.17 18.11
CA ILE A 119 5.65 10.54 16.72
C ILE A 119 4.74 11.75 16.76
N ASP A 120 5.18 12.87 16.21
CA ASP A 120 4.38 14.07 16.03
C ASP A 120 3.67 13.99 14.68
N VAL A 121 2.34 14.09 14.70
CA VAL A 121 1.50 13.79 13.55
C VAL A 121 0.64 14.98 13.18
N ASP A 122 0.50 15.30 11.89
CA ASP A 122 -0.56 16.17 11.39
C ASP A 122 -1.92 15.47 11.57
N GLU A 123 -2.56 15.67 12.73
CA GLU A 123 -3.86 15.07 13.02
C GLU A 123 -4.96 15.55 12.06
N ALA A 124 -4.87 16.77 11.55
CA ALA A 124 -5.79 17.27 10.52
C ALA A 124 -5.61 16.52 9.20
N GLY A 125 -4.35 16.20 8.83
CA GLY A 125 -4.01 15.34 7.70
C GLY A 125 -4.57 13.93 7.87
N ILE A 126 -4.40 13.33 9.04
CA ILE A 126 -4.96 12.01 9.36
C ILE A 126 -6.49 12.01 9.24
N GLN A 127 -7.16 13.05 9.72
CA GLN A 127 -8.60 13.14 9.59
C GLN A 127 -9.04 13.26 8.12
N ARG A 128 -8.34 14.07 7.32
CA ARG A 128 -8.58 14.14 5.86
C ARG A 128 -8.42 12.77 5.18
N LEU A 129 -7.34 12.02 5.51
CA LEU A 129 -7.13 10.67 4.99
C LEU A 129 -8.27 9.72 5.37
N ARG A 130 -8.75 9.81 6.61
CA ARG A 130 -9.89 9.03 7.10
C ARG A 130 -11.15 9.30 6.28
N ASP A 131 -11.46 10.56 6.05
CA ASP A 131 -12.66 10.97 5.33
C ASP A 131 -12.60 10.51 3.86
N LEU A 132 -11.46 10.71 3.20
CA LEU A 132 -11.24 10.25 1.83
C LEU A 132 -11.30 8.72 1.70
N SER A 133 -10.75 7.97 2.67
CA SER A 133 -10.67 6.50 2.61
C SER A 133 -12.03 5.78 2.68
N ARG A 134 -13.11 6.49 3.06
CA ARG A 134 -14.46 5.93 3.06
C ARG A 134 -14.90 5.49 1.66
N ASP A 135 -14.60 6.28 0.64
CA ASP A 135 -15.11 6.09 -0.71
C ASP A 135 -14.02 6.01 -1.77
N ALA A 136 -12.81 6.45 -1.47
CA ALA A 136 -11.68 6.49 -2.38
C ALA A 136 -10.62 5.43 -2.09
N SER A 137 -9.68 5.28 -3.00
CA SER A 137 -8.42 4.58 -2.80
C SER A 137 -7.31 5.62 -2.61
N LEU A 138 -6.45 5.42 -1.63
CA LEU A 138 -5.34 6.30 -1.35
C LEU A 138 -4.04 5.72 -1.90
N VAL A 139 -3.24 6.55 -2.54
CA VAL A 139 -1.87 6.23 -2.99
C VAL A 139 -0.93 7.12 -2.21
N LEU A 140 -0.35 6.56 -1.15
CA LEU A 140 0.59 7.26 -0.28
C LEU A 140 1.95 7.32 -0.96
N LEU A 141 2.52 8.50 -1.02
CA LEU A 141 3.80 8.80 -1.64
C LEU A 141 4.74 9.43 -0.61
N PRO A 142 5.26 8.61 0.33
CA PRO A 142 6.15 9.12 1.36
C PRO A 142 7.54 9.44 0.81
N SER A 143 8.20 10.42 1.45
CA SER A 143 9.65 10.62 1.29
C SER A 143 10.40 9.42 1.84
N HIS A 144 11.52 9.02 1.19
CA HIS A 144 12.27 7.84 1.58
C HIS A 144 13.65 8.17 2.15
N LYS A 145 13.79 8.13 3.47
CA LYS A 145 15.02 8.48 4.19
C LYS A 145 15.61 7.31 4.97
N SER A 146 14.76 6.39 5.43
CA SER A 146 15.16 5.26 6.29
C SER A 146 14.42 3.98 5.89
N HIS A 147 14.99 2.83 6.22
CA HIS A 147 14.27 1.55 6.20
C HIS A 147 13.11 1.49 7.20
N VAL A 148 13.02 2.47 8.09
CA VAL A 148 11.96 2.54 9.09
C VAL A 148 10.70 3.24 8.53
N ASP A 149 10.79 3.98 7.42
CA ASP A 149 9.71 4.81 6.89
C ASP A 149 8.40 4.03 6.70
N TYR A 150 8.45 2.87 6.03
CA TYR A 150 7.26 2.03 5.83
C TYR A 150 6.73 1.41 7.12
N LEU A 151 7.59 1.22 8.13
CA LEU A 151 7.17 0.75 9.45
C LEU A 151 6.50 1.87 10.24
N VAL A 152 6.99 3.12 10.12
CA VAL A 152 6.40 4.31 10.75
C VAL A 152 4.98 4.51 10.25
N LEU A 153 4.76 4.49 8.93
CA LEU A 153 3.42 4.65 8.36
C LEU A 153 2.51 3.50 8.73
N SER A 154 3.00 2.26 8.68
CA SER A 154 2.24 1.09 9.11
C SER A 154 1.84 1.21 10.58
N PHE A 155 2.76 1.58 11.46
CA PHE A 155 2.50 1.80 12.88
C PHE A 155 1.45 2.90 13.10
N LEU A 156 1.64 4.07 12.45
CA LEU A 156 0.75 5.21 12.56
C LEU A 156 -0.68 4.89 12.09
N PHE A 157 -0.82 4.25 10.93
CA PHE A 157 -2.13 3.86 10.39
C PHE A 157 -2.86 2.89 11.32
N ASN A 158 -2.13 1.94 11.87
CA ASN A 158 -2.69 1.01 12.85
C ASN A 158 -3.12 1.73 14.14
N GLU A 159 -2.26 2.58 14.72
CA GLU A 159 -2.54 3.34 15.94
C GLU A 159 -3.75 4.27 15.76
N ARG A 160 -3.90 4.87 14.60
CA ARG A 160 -5.04 5.74 14.25
C ARG A 160 -6.25 4.96 13.72
N ASN A 161 -6.22 3.62 13.74
CA ASN A 161 -7.27 2.77 13.20
C ASN A 161 -7.64 3.14 11.75
N LEU A 162 -6.66 3.27 10.91
CA LEU A 162 -6.77 3.38 9.46
C LEU A 162 -6.38 2.06 8.82
N GLN A 163 -6.88 1.83 7.61
CA GLN A 163 -6.51 0.66 6.83
C GLN A 163 -4.99 0.61 6.62
N MET A 164 -4.37 -0.52 6.99
CA MET A 164 -2.96 -0.79 6.70
C MET A 164 -2.70 -0.71 5.20
N PRO A 165 -1.69 0.05 4.76
CA PRO A 165 -1.36 0.15 3.35
C PRO A 165 -0.80 -1.16 2.78
N ILE A 166 -1.03 -1.37 1.49
CA ILE A 166 -0.33 -2.38 0.69
C ILE A 166 0.94 -1.73 0.15
N ILE A 167 2.09 -2.21 0.60
CA ILE A 167 3.38 -1.53 0.44
C ILE A 167 4.16 -2.11 -0.74
N ALA A 168 4.59 -1.26 -1.67
CA ALA A 168 5.51 -1.66 -2.73
C ALA A 168 6.93 -1.82 -2.18
N ALA A 169 7.48 -3.01 -2.29
CA ALA A 169 8.83 -3.35 -1.89
C ALA A 169 9.68 -3.79 -3.10
N GLY A 170 10.99 -3.57 -3.05
CA GLY A 170 11.89 -4.12 -4.05
C GLY A 170 11.98 -5.65 -3.97
N ASP A 171 12.11 -6.29 -5.12
CA ASP A 171 12.23 -7.76 -5.23
C ASP A 171 13.45 -8.34 -4.50
N ASN A 172 14.46 -7.51 -4.22
CA ASN A 172 15.60 -7.87 -3.38
C ASN A 172 15.23 -8.23 -1.92
N LEU A 173 14.03 -7.86 -1.46
CA LEU A 173 13.51 -8.22 -0.13
C LEU A 173 12.64 -9.49 -0.14
N SER A 174 12.49 -10.15 -1.29
CA SER A 174 11.62 -11.32 -1.45
C SER A 174 12.21 -12.65 -0.95
N PHE A 175 13.44 -12.64 -0.42
CA PHE A 175 14.14 -13.85 0.03
C PHE A 175 13.57 -14.43 1.33
N PHE A 176 13.79 -15.73 1.53
CA PHE A 176 13.37 -16.43 2.75
C PHE A 176 14.28 -16.08 3.95
N PRO A 177 13.77 -15.87 5.18
CA PRO A 177 12.34 -15.94 5.58
C PRO A 177 11.59 -14.61 5.45
N LEU A 178 12.27 -13.51 5.10
CA LEU A 178 11.73 -12.15 5.12
C LEU A 178 10.58 -11.96 4.11
N GLY A 179 10.75 -12.44 2.88
CA GLY A 179 9.77 -12.28 1.82
C GLY A 179 8.37 -12.78 2.17
N PRO A 180 8.21 -14.02 2.65
CA PRO A 180 6.93 -14.54 3.11
C PRO A 180 6.29 -13.70 4.23
N ILE A 181 7.09 -13.20 5.18
CA ILE A 181 6.60 -12.36 6.29
C ILE A 181 6.09 -11.02 5.73
N LEU A 182 6.87 -10.36 4.89
CA LEU A 182 6.49 -9.09 4.27
C LEU A 182 5.22 -9.23 3.42
N ARG A 183 5.07 -10.31 2.63
CA ARG A 183 3.83 -10.57 1.87
C ARG A 183 2.61 -10.66 2.76
N ARG A 184 2.73 -11.37 3.89
CA ARG A 184 1.65 -11.52 4.88
C ARG A 184 1.40 -10.22 5.67
N ALA A 185 2.39 -9.34 5.73
CA ALA A 185 2.24 -8.00 6.29
C ALA A 185 1.57 -6.99 5.34
N GLY A 186 1.40 -7.34 4.06
CA GLY A 186 0.84 -6.46 3.04
C GLY A 186 1.85 -5.97 2.00
N GLY A 187 3.10 -6.42 2.06
CA GLY A 187 4.12 -6.11 1.07
C GLY A 187 3.88 -6.80 -0.27
N PHE A 188 3.99 -6.08 -1.38
CA PHE A 188 4.07 -6.66 -2.71
C PHE A 188 5.42 -6.31 -3.35
N PHE A 189 5.95 -7.22 -4.17
CA PHE A 189 7.30 -7.06 -4.69
C PHE A 189 7.31 -6.62 -6.14
N ILE A 190 8.09 -5.56 -6.42
CA ILE A 190 8.32 -5.07 -7.78
C ILE A 190 9.82 -5.08 -8.09
N ARG A 191 10.16 -5.36 -9.34
CA ARG A 191 11.54 -5.29 -9.83
C ARG A 191 12.02 -3.85 -9.78
N ARG A 192 13.28 -3.63 -9.44
CA ARG A 192 13.90 -2.30 -9.43
C ARG A 192 13.92 -1.63 -10.81
N SER A 193 14.00 -2.44 -11.86
CA SER A 193 13.91 -1.99 -13.24
C SER A 193 13.16 -3.04 -14.07
N PHE A 194 12.21 -2.58 -14.87
CA PHE A 194 11.45 -3.40 -15.82
C PHE A 194 11.38 -2.72 -17.19
N ARG A 195 12.36 -1.83 -17.45
CA ARG A 195 12.48 -1.12 -18.74
C ARG A 195 12.64 -2.15 -19.86
N GLY A 196 11.76 -2.08 -20.87
CA GLY A 196 11.75 -3.02 -22.00
C GLY A 196 10.90 -4.30 -21.78
N ASP A 197 10.55 -4.69 -20.56
CA ASP A 197 9.63 -5.82 -20.32
C ASP A 197 8.16 -5.33 -20.32
N LYS A 198 7.57 -5.26 -21.52
CA LYS A 198 6.20 -4.79 -21.74
C LYS A 198 5.17 -5.66 -20.99
N LEU A 199 5.38 -6.98 -20.95
CA LEU A 199 4.48 -7.89 -20.24
C LEU A 199 4.51 -7.64 -18.73
N TYR A 200 5.70 -7.48 -18.15
CA TYR A 200 5.86 -7.20 -16.74
C TYR A 200 5.21 -5.86 -16.36
N SER A 201 5.49 -4.80 -17.14
CA SER A 201 4.91 -3.46 -16.91
C SER A 201 3.38 -3.51 -16.93
N ALA A 202 2.79 -4.17 -17.94
CA ALA A 202 1.34 -4.33 -18.04
C ALA A 202 0.75 -5.17 -16.88
N THR A 203 1.51 -6.17 -16.40
CA THR A 203 1.10 -7.01 -15.26
C THR A 203 1.11 -6.22 -13.95
N VAL A 204 2.15 -5.40 -13.71
CA VAL A 204 2.24 -4.51 -12.53
C VAL A 204 1.10 -3.51 -12.56
N GLU A 205 0.89 -2.83 -13.68
CA GLU A 205 -0.19 -1.86 -13.84
C GLU A 205 -1.57 -2.48 -13.58
N ALA A 206 -1.85 -3.64 -14.17
CA ALA A 206 -3.11 -4.35 -13.97
C ALA A 206 -3.31 -4.73 -12.48
N TYR A 207 -2.24 -5.13 -11.79
CA TYR A 207 -2.27 -5.44 -10.36
C TYR A 207 -2.60 -4.19 -9.52
N VAL A 208 -1.86 -3.10 -9.73
CA VAL A 208 -2.05 -1.84 -9.00
C VAL A 208 -3.45 -1.27 -9.25
N ARG A 209 -3.90 -1.25 -10.51
CA ARG A 209 -5.26 -0.83 -10.88
C ARG A 209 -6.33 -1.67 -10.18
N ARG A 210 -6.11 -2.98 -10.07
CA ARG A 210 -7.04 -3.86 -9.35
C ARG A 210 -7.11 -3.52 -7.86
N LEU A 211 -5.98 -3.18 -7.24
CA LEU A 211 -5.93 -2.73 -5.84
C LEU A 211 -6.67 -1.40 -5.67
N MET A 212 -6.38 -0.41 -6.51
CA MET A 212 -7.05 0.91 -6.48
C MET A 212 -8.57 0.76 -6.66
N ARG A 213 -9.01 -0.01 -7.67
CA ARG A 213 -10.42 -0.30 -7.88
C ARG A 213 -11.07 -1.00 -6.68
N GLY A 214 -10.32 -1.80 -5.96
CA GLY A 214 -10.75 -2.47 -4.74
C GLY A 214 -10.92 -1.55 -3.54
N GLY A 215 -10.34 -0.33 -3.58
CA GLY A 215 -10.32 0.61 -2.47
C GLY A 215 -9.22 0.32 -1.45
N TYR A 216 -8.13 -0.31 -1.89
CA TYR A 216 -6.95 -0.49 -1.03
C TYR A 216 -6.17 0.82 -0.94
N THR A 217 -5.61 1.08 0.24
CA THR A 217 -4.55 2.09 0.41
C THR A 217 -3.24 1.48 -0.05
N LEU A 218 -2.53 2.18 -0.95
CA LEU A 218 -1.23 1.77 -1.46
C LEU A 218 -0.15 2.68 -0.89
N GLU A 219 1.06 2.16 -0.70
CA GLU A 219 2.24 2.93 -0.32
C GLU A 219 3.38 2.62 -1.29
N LEU A 220 3.92 3.66 -1.91
CA LEU A 220 4.98 3.55 -2.90
C LEU A 220 5.99 4.67 -2.73
N PHE A 221 7.27 4.32 -2.74
CA PHE A 221 8.38 5.26 -2.68
C PHE A 221 8.84 5.61 -4.11
N LEU A 222 8.42 6.78 -4.59
CA LEU A 222 8.73 7.21 -5.97
C LEU A 222 10.22 7.44 -6.23
N GLU A 223 10.98 7.69 -5.18
CA GLU A 223 12.42 7.91 -5.25
C GLU A 223 13.19 6.65 -5.68
N GLY A 224 12.63 5.46 -5.44
CA GLY A 224 13.22 4.17 -5.78
C GLY A 224 14.52 3.84 -5.03
N GLY A 225 14.86 4.66 -4.02
CA GLY A 225 15.99 4.49 -3.13
C GLY A 225 15.92 5.49 -1.99
N ARG A 226 16.71 5.30 -0.93
CA ARG A 226 16.71 6.18 0.24
C ARG A 226 17.59 7.41 0.01
N SER A 227 17.11 8.58 0.44
CA SER A 227 17.92 9.78 0.54
C SER A 227 18.83 9.71 1.76
N ARG A 228 20.14 9.78 1.55
CA ARG A 228 21.15 9.78 2.62
C ARG A 228 21.48 11.16 3.15
N THR A 229 21.17 12.17 2.35
CA THR A 229 21.41 13.59 2.68
C THR A 229 20.18 14.27 3.26
N GLY A 230 19.05 13.57 3.37
CA GLY A 230 17.76 14.12 3.79
C GLY A 230 17.00 14.91 2.69
N LYS A 231 17.66 15.19 1.53
CA LYS A 231 17.02 15.84 0.38
C LYS A 231 16.19 14.83 -0.41
N LEU A 232 15.06 15.26 -0.98
CA LEU A 232 14.27 14.42 -1.87
C LEU A 232 15.08 14.03 -3.11
N LEU A 233 15.03 12.76 -3.47
CA LEU A 233 15.62 12.27 -4.72
C LEU A 233 14.64 12.47 -5.88
N THR A 234 15.19 12.51 -7.09
CA THR A 234 14.39 12.62 -8.32
C THR A 234 13.44 11.42 -8.43
N PRO A 235 12.13 11.65 -8.61
CA PRO A 235 11.16 10.57 -8.68
C PRO A 235 11.37 9.72 -9.93
N LYS A 236 11.01 8.43 -9.85
CA LYS A 236 10.97 7.50 -10.98
C LYS A 236 9.72 7.75 -11.81
N PHE A 237 9.81 8.64 -12.80
CA PHE A 237 8.68 9.05 -13.65
C PHE A 237 7.95 7.87 -14.33
N GLY A 238 8.69 6.82 -14.70
CA GLY A 238 8.05 5.63 -15.29
C GLY A 238 7.08 4.92 -14.33
N LEU A 239 7.43 4.84 -13.05
CA LEU A 239 6.52 4.30 -12.02
C LEU A 239 5.35 5.26 -11.80
N LEU A 240 5.62 6.55 -11.65
CA LEU A 240 4.57 7.55 -11.45
C LEU A 240 3.57 7.56 -12.62
N GLY A 241 4.05 7.57 -13.88
CA GLY A 241 3.21 7.51 -15.06
C GLY A 241 2.32 6.26 -15.07
N MET A 242 2.89 5.10 -14.73
CA MET A 242 2.11 3.85 -14.61
C MET A 242 1.03 3.93 -13.54
N LEU A 243 1.32 4.57 -12.38
CA LEU A 243 0.32 4.77 -11.32
C LEU A 243 -0.81 5.70 -11.75
N VAL A 244 -0.48 6.78 -12.47
CA VAL A 244 -1.47 7.71 -13.04
C VAL A 244 -2.34 6.99 -14.07
N ASP A 245 -1.74 6.25 -15.00
CA ASP A 245 -2.48 5.45 -16.00
C ASP A 245 -3.39 4.40 -15.33
N ALA A 246 -2.90 3.78 -14.26
CA ALA A 246 -3.71 2.85 -13.48
C ALA A 246 -4.90 3.56 -12.83
N ALA A 247 -4.69 4.73 -12.23
CA ALA A 247 -5.73 5.51 -11.55
C ALA A 247 -6.79 6.02 -12.54
N LEU A 248 -6.38 6.58 -13.69
CA LEU A 248 -7.30 7.02 -14.75
C LEU A 248 -8.16 5.88 -15.31
N GLY A 249 -7.67 4.64 -15.25
CA GLY A 249 -8.43 3.46 -15.66
C GLY A 249 -9.34 2.88 -14.57
N VAL A 250 -9.42 3.49 -13.39
CA VAL A 250 -10.36 3.07 -12.32
C VAL A 250 -11.71 3.70 -12.55
N THR A 251 -12.76 2.87 -12.58
CA THR A 251 -14.15 3.31 -12.68
C THR A 251 -14.89 3.04 -11.38
N GLY A 252 -15.80 3.94 -11.02
CA GLY A 252 -16.69 3.79 -9.86
C GLY A 252 -16.01 4.05 -8.49
N ARG A 253 -14.79 4.59 -8.49
CA ARG A 253 -14.07 5.01 -7.29
C ARG A 253 -13.04 6.07 -7.62
N GLU A 254 -12.90 7.05 -6.77
CA GLU A 254 -11.84 8.06 -6.85
C GLU A 254 -10.51 7.49 -6.34
N VAL A 255 -9.41 8.07 -6.83
CA VAL A 255 -8.03 7.73 -6.41
C VAL A 255 -7.30 9.02 -6.07
N TYR A 256 -6.84 9.13 -4.84
CA TYR A 256 -6.07 10.29 -4.38
C TYR A 256 -4.61 9.93 -4.20
N PHE A 257 -3.73 10.75 -4.77
CA PHE A 257 -2.30 10.71 -4.53
C PHE A 257 -1.96 11.61 -3.34
N VAL A 258 -1.36 11.03 -2.31
CA VAL A 258 -1.11 11.70 -1.04
C VAL A 258 0.39 11.78 -0.79
N PRO A 259 1.02 12.94 -0.99
CA PRO A 259 2.41 13.12 -0.58
C PRO A 259 2.51 13.13 0.96
N ILE A 260 3.51 12.43 1.50
CA ILE A 260 3.76 12.35 2.94
C ILE A 260 5.22 12.69 3.19
N SER A 261 5.46 13.66 4.07
CA SER A 261 6.80 13.97 4.55
C SER A 261 7.06 13.24 5.86
N ILE A 262 8.18 12.49 5.92
CA ILE A 262 8.64 11.87 7.17
C ILE A 262 9.94 12.56 7.57
N GLY A 263 9.96 13.16 8.76
CA GLY A 263 11.12 13.79 9.37
C GLY A 263 11.59 13.03 10.59
N TYR A 264 12.88 13.00 10.83
CA TYR A 264 13.52 12.36 11.98
C TYR A 264 14.46 13.36 12.66
N GLU A 265 14.43 13.43 13.99
CA GLU A 265 15.49 14.12 14.73
C GLU A 265 16.84 13.39 14.56
N ARG A 266 16.79 12.06 14.54
CA ARG A 266 17.97 11.23 14.27
C ARG A 266 17.54 9.99 13.48
N ILE A 267 18.19 9.75 12.34
CA ILE A 267 17.96 8.58 11.50
C ILE A 267 18.74 7.38 12.09
N VAL A 268 18.13 6.20 12.08
CA VAL A 268 18.74 4.97 12.61
C VAL A 268 20.06 4.64 11.91
N GLU A 269 20.14 4.91 10.61
CA GLU A 269 21.29 4.63 9.74
C GLU A 269 22.36 5.74 9.73
N THR A 270 22.30 6.75 10.59
CA THR A 270 23.21 7.90 10.60
C THR A 270 24.68 7.49 10.62
N GLY A 271 25.04 6.45 11.38
CA GLY A 271 26.41 5.96 11.45
C GLY A 271 26.92 5.35 10.13
N ALA A 272 26.06 4.63 9.41
CA ALA A 272 26.39 4.05 8.10
C ALA A 272 26.49 5.14 7.03
N TYR A 273 25.55 6.10 7.03
CA TYR A 273 25.57 7.23 6.10
C TYR A 273 26.77 8.14 6.27
N GLY A 274 27.20 8.39 7.53
CA GLY A 274 28.41 9.16 7.80
C GLY A 274 29.68 8.52 7.23
N LYS A 275 29.82 7.20 7.34
CA LYS A 275 30.95 6.46 6.77
C LYS A 275 30.96 6.52 5.24
N GLU A 276 29.82 6.33 4.60
CA GLU A 276 29.70 6.40 3.14
C GLU A 276 29.96 7.81 2.60
N MET A 277 29.49 8.86 3.30
CA MET A 277 29.76 10.25 2.93
C MET A 277 31.24 10.62 3.08
N SER A 278 32.00 9.93 3.95
CA SER A 278 33.43 10.10 4.09
C SER A 278 34.30 9.27 3.12
N GLY A 279 33.64 8.61 2.14
CA GLY A 279 34.34 7.90 1.05
C GLY A 279 34.52 6.40 1.24
N ALA A 280 33.90 5.80 2.26
CA ALA A 280 33.89 4.34 2.42
C ALA A 280 33.07 3.67 1.31
N GLU A 281 33.51 2.49 0.85
CA GLU A 281 32.75 1.70 -0.11
C GLU A 281 31.34 1.42 0.40
N LYS A 282 30.40 1.48 -0.54
CA LYS A 282 28.99 1.24 -0.31
C LYS A 282 28.77 -0.21 0.15
N GLU A 283 28.60 -0.43 1.44
CA GLU A 283 28.16 -1.75 1.92
C GLU A 283 26.81 -2.10 1.28
N LYS A 284 26.67 -3.36 0.83
CA LYS A 284 25.39 -3.86 0.34
C LYS A 284 24.36 -3.72 1.46
N GLU A 285 23.42 -2.81 1.24
CA GLU A 285 22.35 -2.54 2.19
C GLU A 285 21.49 -3.79 2.36
N ASP A 286 21.71 -4.48 3.48
CA ASP A 286 20.88 -5.61 3.87
C ASP A 286 19.90 -5.12 4.94
N ALA A 287 18.63 -4.95 4.54
CA ALA A 287 17.55 -4.64 5.48
C ALA A 287 17.47 -5.68 6.61
N ALA A 288 17.87 -6.94 6.34
CA ALA A 288 17.95 -7.98 7.35
C ALA A 288 19.06 -7.70 8.37
N GLY A 289 20.15 -7.03 7.98
CA GLY A 289 21.23 -6.61 8.89
C GLY A 289 20.76 -5.59 9.91
N LEU A 290 19.90 -4.65 9.50
CA LEU A 290 19.31 -3.65 10.41
C LEU A 290 18.45 -4.32 11.50
N PHE A 291 17.62 -5.28 11.12
CA PHE A 291 16.79 -6.02 12.07
C PHE A 291 17.58 -6.99 12.96
N LYS A 292 18.76 -7.42 12.54
CA LYS A 292 19.66 -8.26 13.34
C LYS A 292 20.49 -7.46 14.35
N SER A 293 20.64 -6.14 14.15
CA SER A 293 21.45 -5.31 15.03
C SER A 293 20.70 -4.96 16.31
N THR A 294 20.95 -5.73 17.37
CA THR A 294 20.49 -5.40 18.74
C THR A 294 21.00 -4.03 19.24
N ALA A 295 22.03 -3.49 18.60
CA ALA A 295 22.58 -2.16 18.89
C ALA A 295 21.53 -1.06 18.64
N VAL A 296 20.65 -1.20 17.63
CA VAL A 296 19.56 -0.25 17.36
C VAL A 296 18.64 -0.09 18.58
N LEU A 297 18.34 -1.17 19.29
CA LEU A 297 17.47 -1.15 20.46
C LEU A 297 18.10 -0.52 21.72
N ARG A 298 19.41 -0.25 21.71
CA ARG A 298 20.15 0.37 22.83
C ARG A 298 20.16 1.89 22.78
N HIS A 299 19.86 2.47 21.63
CA HIS A 299 19.87 3.91 21.41
C HIS A 299 18.45 4.50 21.31
N ARG A 300 18.31 5.76 21.66
CA ARG A 300 17.11 6.55 21.42
C ARG A 300 17.37 7.51 20.25
N TYR A 301 16.40 7.63 19.35
CA TYR A 301 16.54 8.37 18.10
C TYR A 301 15.70 9.67 18.07
N GLY A 302 15.19 10.09 19.23
CA GLY A 302 14.38 11.32 19.34
C GLY A 302 12.98 11.13 18.81
N ARG A 303 12.44 12.17 18.16
CA ARG A 303 11.06 12.18 17.65
C ARG A 303 10.99 11.99 16.14
N ILE A 304 9.85 11.53 15.68
CA ILE A 304 9.49 11.42 14.27
C ILE A 304 8.37 12.41 14.00
N ASN A 305 8.41 13.11 12.86
CA ASN A 305 7.36 14.03 12.39
C ASN A 305 6.75 13.46 11.10
N VAL A 306 5.43 13.36 11.04
CA VAL A 306 4.70 12.84 9.88
C VAL A 306 3.52 13.75 9.54
#